data_5d1bbba6a2b41bc84f1b29d2642d9f5d
#
_entry.id   5d1bbba6a2b41bc84f1b29d2642d9f5d
#
_cell.length_a   1.000
_cell.length_b   1.000
_cell.length_c   1.000
_cell.angle_alpha   90.00
_cell.angle_beta   90.00
_cell.angle_gamma   90.00
#
_symmetry.space_group_name_H-M   'P 1'
#
loop_
_entity.id
_entity.type
_entity.pdbx_description
1 polymer ?
#
loop_
_entity_poly.entity_id
_entity_poly.type
_entity_poly.pdbx_seq_one_letter_code
_entity_poly.pdbx_strand_id
1 'polypeptide(L)' 'MKSSMIQFFCTVVLYIGTVDIVDGDIVMAQVTASDNEVRELYLSTAMFPCEIGEGDMFYFSYSDGVTEIRCGEPDDNR' A
#
# COMPACT_ATOMS: atom_id res chain seq x y z
N MET A 1 -0.29 29.82 16.13
CA MET A 1 -0.73 29.62 16.21
C MET A 1 -1.41 28.83 15.57
N LYS A 2 -1.94 28.66 15.27
CA LYS A 2 -2.65 28.04 14.74
C LYS A 2 -2.36 27.45 13.57
N SER A 3 -1.65 27.86 12.91
CA SER A 3 -1.34 27.31 11.65
C SER A 3 -0.72 25.97 11.73
N SER A 4 -0.13 25.63 12.78
CA SER A 4 0.55 24.37 12.84
C SER A 4 -0.39 23.23 12.73
N MET A 5 -1.61 23.41 13.08
CA MET A 5 -2.45 22.31 13.03
C MET A 5 -2.81 21.94 11.66
N ILE A 6 -2.57 22.76 10.73
CA ILE A 6 -2.92 22.47 9.40
C ILE A 6 -2.19 21.33 8.84
N GLN A 7 -1.01 21.07 9.34
CA GLN A 7 -0.22 20.08 8.72
C GLN A 7 -0.68 18.71 8.97
N PHE A 8 -1.52 18.50 9.90
CA PHE A 8 -1.84 17.18 10.26
C PHE A 8 -2.58 16.46 9.22
N PHE A 9 -3.51 17.10 8.57
CA PHE A 9 -4.31 16.34 7.74
C PHE A 9 -3.73 16.12 6.42
N CYS A 10 -2.59 16.58 6.16
CA CYS A 10 -1.98 16.34 4.88
C CYS A 10 -1.14 15.12 4.85
N THR A 11 -1.16 14.32 5.88
CA THR A 11 -0.26 13.22 5.96
C THR A 11 -0.90 11.99 5.38
N VAL A 12 -0.72 11.78 4.11
CA VAL A 12 -1.17 10.57 3.45
C VAL A 12 0.08 9.88 2.95
N VAL A 13 0.26 8.64 3.32
CA VAL A 13 1.45 7.90 2.96
C VAL A 13 1.07 6.89 1.90
N LEU A 14 1.77 6.92 0.79
CA LEU A 14 1.57 5.97 -0.27
C LEU A 14 2.52 4.79 -0.08
N TYR A 15 1.97 3.61 -0.12
CA TYR A 15 2.76 2.39 -0.03
C TYR A 15 2.68 1.66 -1.35
N ILE A 16 3.82 1.18 -1.81
CA ILE A 16 3.89 0.39 -3.02
C ILE A 16 4.42 -0.98 -2.61
N GLY A 17 3.73 -2.01 -3.02
CA GLY A 17 4.05 -3.36 -2.61
C GLY A 17 4.34 -4.28 -3.76
N THR A 18 5.09 -5.32 -3.48
CA THR A 18 5.34 -6.38 -4.43
C THR A 18 5.02 -7.69 -3.73
N VAL A 19 4.24 -8.51 -4.38
CA VAL A 19 3.83 -9.78 -3.81
C VAL A 19 4.99 -10.75 -3.84
N ASP A 20 5.29 -11.31 -2.68
CA ASP A 20 6.37 -12.25 -2.56
C ASP A 20 5.84 -13.67 -2.70
N ILE A 21 4.85 -14.01 -1.94
CA ILE A 21 4.27 -15.34 -1.95
C ILE A 21 2.77 -15.23 -1.75
N VAL A 22 2.03 -16.08 -2.42
CA VAL A 22 0.62 -16.23 -2.16
C VAL A 22 0.40 -17.65 -1.65
N ASP A 23 -0.15 -17.78 -0.46
CA ASP A 23 -0.37 -19.06 0.15
C ASP A 23 -1.83 -19.11 0.56
N GLY A 24 -2.66 -19.77 -0.24
CA GLY A 24 -4.08 -19.84 0.05
C GLY A 24 -4.71 -18.47 0.03
N ASP A 25 -5.24 -18.04 1.14
CA ASP A 25 -5.89 -16.75 1.23
C ASP A 25 -4.96 -15.66 1.73
N ILE A 26 -3.71 -15.97 1.95
CA ILE A 26 -2.79 -15.01 2.54
C ILE A 26 -1.76 -14.61 1.50
N VAL A 27 -1.54 -13.31 1.40
CA VAL A 27 -0.53 -12.74 0.53
C VAL A 27 0.57 -12.18 1.41
N MET A 28 1.79 -12.65 1.18
CA MET A 28 2.95 -12.06 1.83
C MET A 28 3.59 -11.09 0.86
N ALA A 29 3.77 -9.87 1.27
CA ALA A 29 4.24 -8.84 0.37
C ALA A 29 5.22 -7.93 1.08
N GLN A 30 6.09 -7.32 0.31
CA GLN A 30 6.97 -6.29 0.82
C GLN A 30 6.47 -4.96 0.33
N VAL A 31 6.32 -4.02 1.24
CA VAL A 31 5.84 -2.69 0.88
C VAL A 31 6.87 -1.66 1.25
N THR A 32 6.92 -0.62 0.45
CA THR A 32 7.85 0.48 0.68
C THR A 32 7.05 1.77 0.67
N ALA A 33 7.24 2.57 1.69
CA ALA A 33 6.61 3.86 1.77
C ALA A 33 7.56 4.92 1.22
N SER A 34 7.11 6.15 1.27
CA SER A 34 7.93 7.24 0.75
C SER A 34 9.21 7.43 1.54
N ASP A 35 9.29 6.89 2.73
CA ASP A 35 10.51 6.99 3.50
C ASP A 35 11.52 5.91 3.10
N ASN A 36 11.18 5.09 2.13
CA ASN A 36 12.05 4.03 1.64
C ASN A 36 12.26 2.90 2.63
N GLU A 37 11.46 2.85 3.67
CA GLU A 37 11.53 1.74 4.58
C GLU A 37 10.75 0.59 4.02
N VAL A 38 11.31 -0.60 4.03
CA VAL A 38 10.67 -1.78 3.52
C VAL A 38 10.05 -2.54 4.67
N ARG A 39 8.80 -2.91 4.54
CA ARG A 39 8.10 -3.66 5.56
C ARG A 39 7.44 -4.86 4.93
N GLU A 40 7.34 -5.92 5.71
CA GLU A 40 6.68 -7.11 5.26
C GLU A 40 5.27 -7.10 5.80
N LEU A 41 4.30 -7.34 4.94
CA LEU A 41 2.91 -7.36 5.34
C LEU A 41 2.26 -8.66 4.95
N TYR A 42 1.27 -9.05 5.72
CA TYR A 42 0.45 -10.21 5.42
C TYR A 42 -0.96 -9.69 5.18
N LEU A 43 -1.49 -9.95 4.01
CA LEU A 43 -2.77 -9.42 3.61
C LEU A 43 -3.66 -10.55 3.14
N SER A 44 -4.94 -10.34 3.19
CA SER A 44 -5.88 -11.32 2.67
C SER A 44 -6.05 -11.12 1.17
N THR A 45 -6.15 -12.19 0.42
CA THR A 45 -6.40 -12.07 -1.00
C THR A 45 -7.70 -11.34 -1.26
N ALA A 46 -8.64 -11.39 -0.33
CA ALA A 46 -9.91 -10.70 -0.52
C ALA A 46 -9.78 -9.19 -0.49
N MET A 47 -8.65 -8.68 -0.02
CA MET A 47 -8.45 -7.24 -0.01
C MET A 47 -8.05 -6.68 -1.37
N PHE A 48 -7.75 -7.54 -2.32
CA PHE A 48 -7.28 -7.10 -3.62
C PHE A 48 -8.42 -7.13 -4.62
N PRO A 49 -8.55 -6.10 -5.45
CA PRO A 49 -9.60 -6.07 -6.46
C PRO A 49 -9.29 -6.88 -7.70
N CYS A 50 -8.18 -7.57 -7.72
CA CYS A 50 -7.73 -8.32 -8.88
C CYS A 50 -7.18 -9.66 -8.43
N GLU A 51 -6.93 -10.52 -9.37
CA GLU A 51 -6.21 -11.74 -9.07
C GLU A 51 -4.77 -11.39 -8.89
N ILE A 52 -4.22 -11.70 -7.75
CA ILE A 52 -2.87 -11.29 -7.41
C ILE A 52 -2.00 -12.54 -7.36
N GLY A 53 -0.80 -12.44 -7.87
CA GLY A 53 0.14 -13.55 -7.86
C GLY A 53 1.53 -13.08 -7.51
N GLU A 54 2.43 -14.01 -7.39
CA GLU A 54 3.81 -13.69 -7.03
C GLU A 54 4.40 -12.77 -8.08
N GLY A 55 5.08 -11.75 -7.62
CA GLY A 55 5.70 -10.79 -8.50
C GLY A 55 4.82 -9.62 -8.89
N ASP A 56 3.53 -9.71 -8.60
CA ASP A 56 2.63 -8.62 -8.97
C ASP A 56 2.84 -7.45 -8.04
N MET A 57 2.53 -6.27 -8.53
CA MET A 57 2.65 -5.06 -7.75
C MET A 57 1.29 -4.52 -7.40
N PHE A 58 1.23 -3.80 -6.32
CA PHE A 58 0.01 -3.16 -5.88
C PHE A 58 0.37 -1.92 -5.08
N TYR A 59 -0.60 -1.10 -4.79
CA TYR A 59 -0.36 0.08 -3.98
C TYR A 59 -1.61 0.46 -3.22
N PHE A 60 -1.42 1.19 -2.15
CA PHE A 60 -2.53 1.71 -1.36
C PHE A 60 -2.01 2.91 -0.59
N SER A 61 -2.92 3.71 -0.08
CA SER A 61 -2.51 4.81 0.77
C SER A 61 -2.95 4.54 2.19
N TYR A 62 -2.30 5.17 3.12
CA TYR A 62 -2.60 5.01 4.52
C TYR A 62 -2.84 6.40 5.10
N SER A 63 -4.05 6.59 5.59
CA SER A 63 -4.42 7.83 6.23
C SER A 63 -5.55 7.47 7.15
N ASP A 64 -5.25 7.11 8.36
CA ASP A 64 -6.27 6.68 9.29
C ASP A 64 -6.75 5.29 8.88
N GLY A 65 -5.83 4.45 8.49
CA GLY A 65 -6.16 3.10 8.06
C GLY A 65 -5.80 2.88 6.62
N VAL A 66 -5.80 1.62 6.23
CA VAL A 66 -5.47 1.26 4.87
C VAL A 66 -6.66 1.58 3.99
N THR A 67 -6.41 2.28 2.91
CA THR A 67 -7.46 2.55 1.95
C THR A 67 -7.56 1.40 0.99
N GLU A 68 -8.31 1.60 -0.03
CA GLU A 68 -8.52 0.60 -1.04
C GLU A 68 -7.21 0.22 -1.70
N ILE A 69 -6.94 -1.05 -1.83
CA ILE A 69 -5.74 -1.52 -2.51
C ILE A 69 -6.02 -1.50 -4.00
N ARG A 70 -5.04 -1.06 -4.77
CA ARG A 70 -5.13 -1.06 -6.21
C ARG A 70 -4.01 -1.90 -6.78
N CYS A 71 -4.29 -2.56 -7.87
CA CYS A 71 -3.33 -3.46 -8.49
C CYS A 71 -2.48 -2.72 -9.50
N GLY A 72 -1.24 -3.16 -9.63
CA GLY A 72 -0.34 -2.56 -10.59
C GLY A 72 0.52 -1.50 -9.95
N GLU A 73 1.11 -0.67 -10.76
CA GLU A 73 1.94 0.42 -10.28
C GLU A 73 1.12 1.69 -10.21
N PRO A 74 1.40 2.55 -9.27
CA PRO A 74 0.67 3.81 -9.21
C PRO A 74 0.99 4.63 -10.45
N ASP A 75 -0.05 5.26 -10.97
CA ASP A 75 0.10 6.06 -12.15
C ASP A 75 0.40 7.46 -11.71
N ASP A 76 1.62 7.88 -11.88
CA ASP A 76 1.99 9.20 -11.40
C ASP A 76 2.17 10.14 -12.51
N ASN A 77 1.76 9.82 -13.70
CA ASN A 77 2.02 10.76 -14.64
C ASN A 77 0.95 11.63 -14.75
N ARG A 78 0.67 11.99 -14.50
CA ARG A 78 -0.20 12.79 -14.55
C ARG A 78 -0.12 13.63 -14.59
#